data_c158a14722de0e294d9205f5e1eca041
#
_entry.id   c158a14722de0e294d9205f5e1eca041
#
_cell.length_a   1.000
_cell.length_b   1.000
_cell.length_c   1.000
_cell.angle_alpha   90.00
_cell.angle_beta   90.00
_cell.angle_gamma   90.00
#
_symmetry.space_group_name_H-M   'P 1'
#
loop_
_entity.id
_entity.type
_entity.pdbx_description
1 polymer ?
#
loop_
_entity_poly.entity_id
_entity_poly.type
_entity_poly.pdbx_seq_one_letter_code
_entity_poly.pdbx_strand_id
1 'polypeptide(L)'
;MTKSSDRLLIGNVLKSIRIKKDIPIKQIAKKMNVSESMISQLETGKNNFSKDKIIVYTNICGCSFNFNIDRRDIIERLIDVYKIYSELKIEKFNNAISNLKKIPDIAFSSARFEYYLILYMDNIVNKNISNVEFIEKMIEIGINSFTNNELAIYYDMQGLKYIYSKNSIKAVKFLEKSISFNSNFLMNNYHHCTIYLNL
;
A
#
# COMPACT_ATOMS: atom_id res chain seq x y z
N MET A 1 -5.61 21.09 -13.42
CA MET A 1 -5.57 21.17 -11.95
C MET A 1 -5.64 19.74 -11.42
N THR A 2 -4.62 19.28 -10.70
CA THR A 2 -4.64 17.96 -10.04
C THR A 2 -5.71 17.97 -8.96
N LYS A 3 -6.55 16.91 -8.92
CA LYS A 3 -7.59 16.76 -7.88
C LYS A 3 -6.92 16.74 -6.48
N SER A 4 -7.63 17.18 -5.45
CA SER A 4 -7.09 17.20 -4.06
C SER A 4 -6.57 15.82 -3.61
N SER A 5 -7.24 14.75 -4.03
CA SER A 5 -6.83 13.36 -3.79
C SER A 5 -5.46 13.01 -4.40
N ASP A 6 -5.16 13.51 -5.61
CA ASP A 6 -3.89 13.23 -6.28
C ASP A 6 -2.72 13.94 -5.59
N ARG A 7 -2.96 15.15 -5.06
CA ARG A 7 -1.94 15.90 -4.29
C ARG A 7 -1.58 15.19 -3.00
N LEU A 8 -2.56 14.70 -2.26
CA LEU A 8 -2.34 13.93 -1.04
C LEU A 8 -1.61 12.63 -1.32
N LEU A 9 -2.03 11.89 -2.36
CA LEU A 9 -1.37 10.65 -2.78
C LEU A 9 0.12 10.89 -3.07
N ILE A 10 0.45 11.83 -3.95
CA ILE A 10 1.84 12.11 -4.33
C ILE A 10 2.64 12.60 -3.11
N GLY A 11 2.07 13.47 -2.28
CA GLY A 11 2.70 13.92 -1.04
C GLY A 11 3.06 12.76 -0.12
N ASN A 12 2.12 11.85 0.12
CA ASN A 12 2.33 10.65 0.94
C ASN A 12 3.37 9.70 0.32
N VAL A 13 3.36 9.52 -1.01
CA VAL A 13 4.38 8.71 -1.71
C VAL A 13 5.77 9.27 -1.45
N LEU A 14 5.99 10.55 -1.66
CA LEU A 14 7.28 11.20 -1.47
C LEU A 14 7.73 11.15 -0.01
N LYS A 15 6.82 11.43 0.93
CA LYS A 15 7.06 11.28 2.37
C LYS A 15 7.51 9.86 2.73
N SER A 16 6.83 8.83 2.21
CA SER A 16 7.18 7.43 2.48
C SER A 16 8.54 7.03 1.88
N ILE A 17 8.92 7.60 0.73
CA ILE A 17 10.26 7.42 0.14
C ILE A 17 11.32 8.01 1.07
N ARG A 18 11.12 9.25 1.51
CA ARG A 18 12.03 9.94 2.42
C ARG A 18 12.21 9.18 3.74
N ILE A 19 11.11 8.75 4.35
CA ILE A 19 11.12 7.98 5.61
C ILE A 19 11.86 6.66 5.43
N LYS A 20 11.60 5.92 4.34
CA LYS A 20 12.31 4.67 4.06
C LYS A 20 13.82 4.85 3.90
N LYS A 21 14.26 6.03 3.43
CA LYS A 21 15.67 6.38 3.25
C LYS A 21 16.29 7.05 4.47
N ASP A 22 15.52 7.17 5.56
CA ASP A 22 15.93 7.84 6.81
C ASP A 22 16.46 9.27 6.59
N ILE A 23 15.83 10.01 5.66
CA ILE A 23 16.22 11.38 5.34
C ILE A 23 15.35 12.36 6.14
N PRO A 24 15.94 13.24 6.99
CA PRO A 24 15.17 14.24 7.71
C PRO A 24 14.61 15.32 6.77
N ILE A 25 13.43 15.85 7.12
CA ILE A 25 12.73 16.88 6.33
C ILE A 25 13.62 18.11 6.09
N LYS A 26 14.44 18.49 7.09
CA LYS A 26 15.40 19.59 7.04
C LYS A 26 16.40 19.43 5.89
N GLN A 27 16.86 18.20 5.62
CA GLN A 27 17.80 17.92 4.55
C GLN A 27 17.16 18.13 3.16
N ILE A 28 15.90 17.67 2.99
CA ILE A 28 15.15 17.92 1.76
C ILE A 28 14.94 19.42 1.57
N ALA A 29 14.47 20.12 2.59
CA ALA A 29 14.20 21.55 2.58
C ALA A 29 15.45 22.35 2.16
N LYS A 30 16.60 22.07 2.79
CA LYS A 30 17.88 22.70 2.46
C LYS A 30 18.27 22.48 0.99
N LYS A 31 18.19 21.24 0.50
CA LYS A 31 18.59 20.90 -0.88
C LYS A 31 17.61 21.44 -1.93
N MET A 32 16.34 21.61 -1.60
CA MET A 32 15.33 22.21 -2.47
C MET A 32 15.26 23.74 -2.35
N ASN A 33 16.05 24.36 -1.45
CA ASN A 33 16.04 25.79 -1.14
C ASN A 33 14.63 26.32 -0.76
N VAL A 34 13.95 25.60 0.14
CA VAL A 34 12.65 25.96 0.67
C VAL A 34 12.61 25.75 2.18
N SER A 35 11.54 26.23 2.85
CA SER A 35 11.34 25.98 4.30
C SER A 35 10.90 24.53 4.59
N GLU A 36 11.19 24.04 5.79
CA GLU A 36 10.68 22.75 6.28
C GLU A 36 9.13 22.70 6.29
N SER A 37 8.51 23.84 6.62
CA SER A 37 7.05 23.99 6.56
C SER A 37 6.51 23.78 5.14
N MET A 38 7.20 24.29 4.12
CA MET A 38 6.83 24.06 2.72
C MET A 38 6.90 22.58 2.36
N ILE A 39 7.96 21.86 2.74
CA ILE A 39 8.06 20.41 2.49
C ILE A 39 6.95 19.67 3.23
N SER A 40 6.67 20.00 4.49
CA SER A 40 5.57 19.42 5.24
C SER A 40 4.21 19.62 4.56
N GLN A 41 3.95 20.83 4.04
CA GLN A 41 2.72 21.13 3.29
C GLN A 41 2.63 20.35 1.96
N LEU A 42 3.75 20.15 1.28
CA LEU A 42 3.83 19.32 0.09
C LEU A 42 3.54 17.84 0.43
N GLU A 43 4.18 17.30 1.46
CA GLU A 43 4.02 15.91 1.90
C GLU A 43 2.60 15.60 2.43
N THR A 44 1.89 16.60 2.94
CA THR A 44 0.50 16.47 3.41
C THR A 44 -0.55 16.83 2.36
N GLY A 45 -0.14 17.13 1.12
CA GLY A 45 -1.04 17.48 0.02
C GLY A 45 -1.71 18.85 0.14
N LYS A 46 -1.33 19.68 1.13
CA LYS A 46 -1.80 21.06 1.25
C LYS A 46 -1.32 21.93 0.09
N ASN A 47 -0.11 21.66 -0.38
CA ASN A 47 0.47 22.27 -1.57
C ASN A 47 0.71 21.22 -2.65
N ASN A 48 0.79 21.68 -3.93
CA ASN A 48 1.00 20.80 -5.07
C ASN A 48 2.50 20.62 -5.37
N PHE A 49 2.89 19.37 -5.64
CA PHE A 49 4.16 19.07 -6.31
C PHE A 49 4.01 19.25 -7.82
N SER A 50 4.80 20.14 -8.42
CA SER A 50 5.04 20.07 -9.88
C SER A 50 5.89 18.84 -10.22
N LYS A 51 5.86 18.42 -11.48
CA LYS A 51 6.67 17.29 -11.96
C LYS A 51 8.17 17.51 -11.65
N ASP A 52 8.66 18.73 -11.86
CA ASP A 52 10.06 19.07 -11.59
C ASP A 52 10.41 18.96 -10.10
N LYS A 53 9.52 19.41 -9.22
CA LYS A 53 9.72 19.27 -7.77
C LYS A 53 9.72 17.79 -7.33
N ILE A 54 8.89 16.94 -7.95
CA ILE A 54 8.92 15.49 -7.70
C ILE A 54 10.28 14.92 -8.08
N ILE A 55 10.79 15.26 -9.27
CA ILE A 55 12.09 14.80 -9.76
C ILE A 55 13.21 15.26 -8.82
N VAL A 56 13.24 16.53 -8.44
CA VAL A 56 14.27 17.05 -7.52
C VAL A 56 14.20 16.35 -6.17
N TYR A 57 13.00 16.19 -5.61
CA TYR A 57 12.79 15.52 -4.33
C TYR A 57 13.29 14.07 -4.35
N THR A 58 12.90 13.30 -5.37
CA THR A 58 13.29 11.89 -5.47
C THR A 58 14.78 11.72 -5.75
N ASN A 59 15.41 12.61 -6.55
CA ASN A 59 16.85 12.62 -6.75
C ASN A 59 17.60 12.89 -5.43
N ILE A 60 17.09 13.77 -4.56
CA ILE A 60 17.64 13.96 -3.21
C ILE A 60 17.56 12.67 -2.39
N CYS A 61 16.51 11.88 -2.59
CA CYS A 61 16.32 10.57 -1.95
C CYS A 61 17.13 9.45 -2.62
N GLY A 62 17.90 9.72 -3.67
CA GLY A 62 18.69 8.72 -4.39
C GLY A 62 17.84 7.73 -5.20
N CYS A 63 16.72 8.18 -5.76
CA CYS A 63 15.87 7.38 -6.64
C CYS A 63 15.23 8.25 -7.73
N SER A 64 14.67 7.60 -8.77
CA SER A 64 13.92 8.27 -9.84
C SER A 64 12.44 7.92 -9.70
N PHE A 65 11.56 8.93 -9.89
CA PHE A 65 10.11 8.69 -9.88
C PHE A 65 9.65 8.18 -11.24
N ASN A 66 8.98 7.02 -11.26
CA ASN A 66 8.40 6.48 -12.48
C ASN A 66 6.98 7.03 -12.71
N PHE A 67 6.85 7.94 -13.67
CA PHE A 67 5.59 8.57 -14.07
C PHE A 67 4.75 7.70 -15.03
N ASN A 68 5.30 6.60 -15.55
CA ASN A 68 4.65 5.77 -16.58
C ASN A 68 3.77 4.67 -15.98
N ILE A 69 3.82 4.46 -14.67
CA ILE A 69 2.98 3.47 -13.98
C ILE A 69 1.57 4.05 -13.83
N ASP A 70 0.58 3.44 -14.46
CA ASP A 70 -0.83 3.72 -14.19
C ASP A 70 -1.25 3.00 -12.89
N ARG A 71 -1.53 3.78 -11.85
CA ARG A 71 -1.98 3.27 -10.57
C ARG A 71 -3.27 2.44 -10.68
N ARG A 72 -4.18 2.80 -11.59
CA ARG A 72 -5.45 2.09 -11.77
C ARG A 72 -5.24 0.68 -12.29
N ASP A 73 -4.34 0.51 -13.26
CA ASP A 73 -3.94 -0.81 -13.76
C ASP A 73 -3.37 -1.68 -12.63
N ILE A 74 -2.56 -1.10 -11.73
CA ILE A 74 -2.02 -1.83 -10.59
C ILE A 74 -3.12 -2.23 -9.59
N ILE A 75 -4.09 -1.36 -9.32
CA ILE A 75 -5.24 -1.66 -8.46
C ILE A 75 -6.08 -2.80 -9.05
N GLU A 76 -6.37 -2.78 -10.35
CA GLU A 76 -7.14 -3.83 -11.01
C GLU A 76 -6.42 -5.18 -10.92
N ARG A 77 -5.13 -5.22 -11.22
CA ARG A 77 -4.31 -6.45 -11.07
C ARG A 77 -4.23 -6.94 -9.63
N LEU A 78 -4.13 -6.03 -8.65
CA LEU A 78 -4.15 -6.39 -7.23
C LEU A 78 -5.48 -7.05 -6.84
N ILE A 79 -6.60 -6.51 -7.32
CA ILE A 79 -7.94 -7.08 -7.12
C ILE A 79 -8.05 -8.48 -7.73
N ASP A 80 -7.53 -8.68 -8.94
CA ASP A 80 -7.55 -9.99 -9.60
C ASP A 80 -6.67 -11.02 -8.86
N VAL A 81 -5.50 -10.60 -8.37
CA VAL A 81 -4.65 -11.46 -7.53
C VAL A 81 -5.37 -11.84 -6.24
N TYR A 82 -6.08 -10.90 -5.61
CA TYR A 82 -6.85 -11.20 -4.42
C TYR A 82 -8.00 -12.19 -4.70
N LYS A 83 -8.69 -12.09 -5.85
CA LYS A 83 -9.69 -13.08 -6.28
C LYS A 83 -9.09 -14.48 -6.43
N ILE A 84 -7.90 -14.58 -7.07
CA ILE A 84 -7.19 -15.86 -7.21
C ILE A 84 -6.87 -16.46 -5.83
N TYR A 85 -6.45 -15.63 -4.88
CA TYR A 85 -6.21 -16.04 -3.50
C TYR A 85 -7.52 -16.55 -2.84
N SER A 86 -8.62 -15.82 -3.00
CA SER A 86 -9.92 -16.17 -2.43
C SER A 86 -10.50 -17.50 -2.96
N GLU A 87 -10.07 -17.92 -4.15
CA GLU A 87 -10.40 -19.23 -4.73
C GLU A 87 -9.45 -20.36 -4.25
N LEU A 88 -8.59 -20.11 -3.27
CA LEU A 88 -7.58 -21.03 -2.72
C LEU A 88 -6.58 -21.56 -3.75
N LYS A 89 -6.38 -20.84 -4.86
CA LYS A 89 -5.43 -21.20 -5.92
C LYS A 89 -4.02 -20.68 -5.60
N ILE A 90 -3.40 -21.19 -4.53
CA ILE A 90 -2.16 -20.65 -3.94
C ILE A 90 -1.00 -20.59 -4.94
N GLU A 91 -0.81 -21.61 -5.78
CA GLU A 91 0.25 -21.60 -6.80
C GLU A 91 0.03 -20.46 -7.82
N LYS A 92 -1.21 -20.30 -8.33
CA LYS A 92 -1.55 -19.20 -9.25
C LYS A 92 -1.38 -17.84 -8.58
N PHE A 93 -1.78 -17.71 -7.30
CA PHE A 93 -1.57 -16.52 -6.50
C PHE A 93 -0.07 -16.18 -6.42
N ASN A 94 0.79 -17.13 -6.05
CA ASN A 94 2.23 -16.90 -5.94
C ASN A 94 2.87 -16.46 -7.27
N ASN A 95 2.44 -17.05 -8.39
CA ASN A 95 2.88 -16.66 -9.71
C ASN A 95 2.44 -15.22 -10.07
N ALA A 96 1.18 -14.89 -9.80
CA ALA A 96 0.64 -13.55 -10.07
C ALA A 96 1.29 -12.47 -9.19
N ILE A 97 1.48 -12.72 -7.91
CA ILE A 97 2.24 -11.84 -6.98
C ILE A 97 3.67 -11.64 -7.46
N SER A 98 4.35 -12.72 -7.87
CA SER A 98 5.71 -12.63 -8.38
C SER A 98 5.81 -11.72 -9.61
N ASN A 99 4.84 -11.78 -10.51
CA ASN A 99 4.79 -10.92 -11.69
C ASN A 99 4.57 -9.44 -11.32
N LEU A 100 3.70 -9.14 -10.36
CA LEU A 100 3.49 -7.77 -9.87
C LEU A 100 4.76 -7.22 -9.20
N LYS A 101 5.45 -8.01 -8.41
CA LYS A 101 6.70 -7.61 -7.74
C LYS A 101 7.84 -7.29 -8.72
N LYS A 102 7.80 -7.85 -9.93
CA LYS A 102 8.81 -7.62 -10.99
C LYS A 102 8.56 -6.36 -11.82
N ILE A 103 7.43 -5.66 -11.65
CA ILE A 103 7.18 -4.40 -12.37
C ILE A 103 8.27 -3.38 -12.00
N PRO A 104 9.06 -2.89 -12.97
CA PRO A 104 10.19 -2.01 -12.68
C PRO A 104 9.73 -0.72 -12.01
N ASP A 105 10.44 -0.31 -10.97
CA ASP A 105 10.25 0.96 -10.26
C ASP A 105 8.83 1.23 -9.71
N ILE A 106 7.97 0.21 -9.60
CA ILE A 106 6.64 0.36 -8.99
C ILE A 106 6.73 0.98 -7.59
N ALA A 107 7.77 0.63 -6.83
CA ALA A 107 8.03 1.18 -5.51
C ALA A 107 8.36 2.70 -5.51
N PHE A 108 8.63 3.28 -6.67
CA PHE A 108 8.95 4.71 -6.86
C PHE A 108 7.96 5.38 -7.81
N SER A 109 6.69 5.01 -7.74
CA SER A 109 5.62 5.53 -8.57
C SER A 109 4.40 5.95 -7.74
N SER A 110 3.35 6.41 -8.40
CA SER A 110 2.05 6.67 -7.77
C SER A 110 1.39 5.40 -7.18
N ALA A 111 1.80 4.21 -7.63
CA ALA A 111 1.31 2.90 -7.15
C ALA A 111 2.16 2.31 -6.00
N ARG A 112 2.91 3.15 -5.29
CA ARG A 112 3.80 2.72 -4.19
C ARG A 112 3.06 2.01 -3.06
N PHE A 113 1.89 2.48 -2.68
CA PHE A 113 1.14 1.89 -1.57
C PHE A 113 0.48 0.58 -1.96
N GLU A 114 0.04 0.45 -3.20
CA GLU A 114 -0.41 -0.80 -3.81
C GLU A 114 0.73 -1.82 -3.86
N TYR A 115 1.96 -1.39 -4.18
CA TYR A 115 3.13 -2.25 -4.08
C TYR A 115 3.37 -2.76 -2.66
N TYR A 116 3.22 -1.91 -1.64
CA TYR A 116 3.31 -2.38 -0.25
C TYR A 116 2.16 -3.32 0.12
N LEU A 117 0.95 -3.10 -0.40
CA LEU A 117 -0.16 -4.02 -0.18
C LEU A 117 0.08 -5.38 -0.85
N ILE A 118 0.68 -5.40 -2.05
CA ILE A 118 1.14 -6.62 -2.73
C ILE A 118 2.17 -7.38 -1.88
N LEU A 119 3.17 -6.67 -1.34
CA LEU A 119 4.17 -7.26 -0.45
C LEU A 119 3.54 -7.77 0.85
N TYR A 120 2.54 -7.05 1.38
CA TYR A 120 1.82 -7.45 2.58
C TYR A 120 1.07 -8.76 2.37
N MET A 121 0.28 -8.85 1.29
CA MET A 121 -0.43 -10.07 0.91
C MET A 121 0.52 -11.25 0.75
N ASP A 122 1.62 -11.07 0.02
CA ASP A 122 2.64 -12.11 -0.19
C ASP A 122 3.19 -12.63 1.15
N ASN A 123 3.56 -11.71 2.04
CA ASN A 123 4.13 -12.08 3.34
C ASN A 123 3.11 -12.79 4.25
N ILE A 124 1.86 -12.32 4.30
CA ILE A 124 0.83 -12.92 5.15
C ILE A 124 0.44 -14.31 4.61
N VAL A 125 0.14 -14.43 3.34
CA VAL A 125 -0.29 -15.70 2.72
C VAL A 125 0.80 -16.77 2.83
N ASN A 126 2.06 -16.39 2.61
CA ASN A 126 3.21 -17.30 2.70
C ASN A 126 3.81 -17.39 4.11
N LYS A 127 3.16 -16.83 5.14
CA LYS A 127 3.57 -16.85 6.56
C LYS A 127 4.99 -16.33 6.82
N ASN A 128 5.46 -15.42 5.98
CA ASN A 128 6.75 -14.75 6.14
C ASN A 128 6.59 -13.43 6.88
N ILE A 129 6.60 -13.46 8.22
CA ILE A 129 6.26 -12.31 9.06
C ILE A 129 7.42 -11.36 9.37
N SER A 130 8.64 -11.64 8.88
CA SER A 130 9.85 -10.91 9.28
C SER A 130 9.84 -9.40 8.99
N ASN A 131 9.14 -8.95 7.94
CA ASN A 131 9.08 -7.55 7.52
C ASN A 131 7.68 -6.92 7.59
N VAL A 132 6.71 -7.64 8.15
CA VAL A 132 5.28 -7.25 8.14
C VAL A 132 5.07 -5.90 8.83
N GLU A 133 5.66 -5.66 9.99
CA GLU A 133 5.50 -4.40 10.72
C GLU A 133 6.02 -3.18 9.94
N PHE A 134 7.14 -3.34 9.24
CA PHE A 134 7.67 -2.26 8.40
C PHE A 134 6.73 -1.98 7.22
N ILE A 135 6.20 -3.02 6.59
CA ILE A 135 5.24 -2.89 5.48
C ILE A 135 3.97 -2.19 5.94
N GLU A 136 3.43 -2.57 7.10
CA GLU A 136 2.26 -1.93 7.73
C GLU A 136 2.48 -0.43 7.95
N LYS A 137 3.62 -0.04 8.53
CA LYS A 137 3.98 1.37 8.71
C LYS A 137 4.00 2.14 7.38
N MET A 138 4.47 1.50 6.31
CA MET A 138 4.48 2.14 4.99
C MET A 138 3.07 2.27 4.40
N ILE A 139 2.21 1.27 4.58
CA ILE A 139 0.80 1.32 4.16
C ILE A 139 0.05 2.41 4.92
N GLU A 140 0.25 2.53 6.24
CA GLU A 140 -0.41 3.52 7.09
C GLU A 140 -0.18 4.96 6.62
N ILE A 141 0.99 5.27 6.05
CA ILE A 141 1.27 6.61 5.49
C ILE A 141 0.30 6.94 4.34
N GLY A 142 -0.07 5.95 3.54
CA GLY A 142 -0.90 6.13 2.34
C GLY A 142 -2.34 5.64 2.46
N ILE A 143 -2.74 5.10 3.59
CA ILE A 143 -4.03 4.39 3.76
C ILE A 143 -5.24 5.26 3.39
N ASN A 144 -5.17 6.57 3.59
CA ASN A 144 -6.23 7.51 3.21
C ASN A 144 -6.37 7.71 1.69
N SER A 145 -5.45 7.16 0.90
CA SER A 145 -5.52 7.17 -0.57
C SER A 145 -6.07 5.86 -1.15
N PHE A 146 -6.33 4.86 -0.31
CA PHE A 146 -6.88 3.58 -0.74
C PHE A 146 -8.36 3.68 -1.12
N THR A 147 -8.74 2.92 -2.14
CA THR A 147 -10.14 2.65 -2.47
C THR A 147 -10.75 1.70 -1.45
N ASN A 148 -12.08 1.56 -1.45
CA ASN A 148 -12.75 0.60 -0.58
C ASN A 148 -12.29 -0.85 -0.82
N ASN A 149 -11.98 -1.22 -2.07
CA ASN A 149 -11.45 -2.55 -2.38
C ASN A 149 -10.07 -2.77 -1.75
N GLU A 150 -9.18 -1.80 -1.84
CA GLU A 150 -7.84 -1.89 -1.24
C GLU A 150 -7.92 -1.95 0.29
N LEU A 151 -8.81 -1.16 0.90
CA LEU A 151 -9.06 -1.20 2.34
C LEU A 151 -9.63 -2.56 2.77
N ALA A 152 -10.57 -3.12 1.99
CA ALA A 152 -11.11 -4.45 2.24
C ALA A 152 -10.01 -5.50 2.23
N ILE A 153 -9.16 -5.52 1.18
CA ILE A 153 -8.02 -6.43 1.07
C ILE A 153 -7.05 -6.27 2.25
N TYR A 154 -6.69 -5.02 2.59
CA TYR A 154 -5.76 -4.76 3.68
C TYR A 154 -6.27 -5.30 5.02
N TYR A 155 -7.54 -5.02 5.35
CA TYR A 155 -8.11 -5.48 6.62
C TYR A 155 -8.40 -6.97 6.64
N ASP A 156 -8.67 -7.61 5.51
CA ASP A 156 -8.76 -9.06 5.42
C ASP A 156 -7.41 -9.72 5.73
N MET A 157 -6.33 -9.21 5.14
CA MET A 157 -4.97 -9.68 5.43
C MET A 157 -4.55 -9.42 6.89
N GLN A 158 -5.01 -8.32 7.51
CA GLN A 158 -4.84 -8.07 8.95
C GLN A 158 -5.57 -9.15 9.78
N GLY A 159 -6.81 -9.48 9.41
CA GLY A 159 -7.56 -10.56 10.04
C GLY A 159 -6.81 -11.88 9.98
N LEU A 160 -6.32 -12.26 8.80
CA LEU A 160 -5.55 -13.49 8.58
C LEU A 160 -4.25 -13.52 9.41
N LYS A 161 -3.52 -12.40 9.51
CA LYS A 161 -2.35 -12.26 10.39
C LYS A 161 -2.68 -12.61 11.83
N TYR A 162 -3.82 -12.12 12.33
CA TYR A 162 -4.24 -12.39 13.71
C TYR A 162 -4.79 -13.79 13.91
N ILE A 163 -5.35 -14.44 12.90
CA ILE A 163 -5.67 -15.87 12.91
C ILE A 163 -4.37 -16.67 13.12
N TYR A 164 -3.32 -16.41 12.34
CA TYR A 164 -2.04 -17.11 12.48
C TYR A 164 -1.38 -16.90 13.85
N SER A 165 -1.57 -15.73 14.45
CA SER A 165 -1.08 -15.43 15.80
C SER A 165 -2.01 -15.90 16.92
N LYS A 166 -3.08 -16.65 16.61
CA LYS A 166 -4.09 -17.17 17.55
C LYS A 166 -4.76 -16.06 18.40
N ASN A 167 -4.90 -14.85 17.85
CA ASN A 167 -5.61 -13.74 18.47
C ASN A 167 -6.99 -13.55 17.82
N SER A 168 -7.95 -14.40 18.19
CA SER A 168 -9.30 -14.43 17.60
C SER A 168 -10.05 -13.11 17.75
N ILE A 169 -9.91 -12.41 18.88
CA ILE A 169 -10.60 -11.13 19.11
C ILE A 169 -10.16 -10.08 18.07
N LYS A 170 -8.85 -9.94 17.85
CA LYS A 170 -8.33 -9.01 16.83
C LYS A 170 -8.68 -9.50 15.42
N ALA A 171 -8.61 -10.80 15.17
CA ALA A 171 -8.97 -11.37 13.88
C ALA A 171 -10.39 -10.98 13.47
N VAL A 172 -11.38 -11.26 14.34
CA VAL A 172 -12.80 -10.91 14.09
C VAL A 172 -12.96 -9.41 13.82
N LYS A 173 -12.37 -8.56 14.67
CA LYS A 173 -12.43 -7.09 14.49
C LYS A 173 -11.96 -6.63 13.12
N PHE A 174 -10.85 -7.17 12.62
CA PHE A 174 -10.32 -6.78 11.32
C PHE A 174 -11.10 -7.37 10.15
N LEU A 175 -11.63 -8.59 10.27
CA LEU A 175 -12.49 -9.19 9.26
C LEU A 175 -13.82 -8.42 9.15
N GLU A 176 -14.47 -8.06 10.25
CA GLU A 176 -15.66 -7.20 10.25
C GLU A 176 -15.38 -5.85 9.57
N LYS A 177 -14.23 -5.25 9.87
CA LYS A 177 -13.81 -4.01 9.22
C LYS A 177 -13.60 -4.19 7.72
N SER A 178 -13.02 -5.28 7.28
CA SER A 178 -12.87 -5.62 5.86
C SER A 178 -14.23 -5.66 5.16
N ILE A 179 -15.20 -6.38 5.74
CA ILE A 179 -16.56 -6.52 5.21
C ILE A 179 -17.27 -5.16 5.12
N SER A 180 -17.05 -4.24 6.07
CA SER A 180 -17.66 -2.92 6.07
C SER A 180 -17.25 -2.04 4.89
N PHE A 181 -16.10 -2.29 4.27
CA PHE A 181 -15.64 -1.55 3.09
C PHE A 181 -16.20 -2.09 1.77
N ASN A 182 -16.41 -3.40 1.65
CA ASN A 182 -16.96 -3.98 0.42
C ASN A 182 -17.59 -5.37 0.65
N SER A 183 -18.86 -5.38 1.09
CA SER A 183 -19.61 -6.61 1.30
C SER A 183 -19.75 -7.47 0.03
N ASN A 184 -19.98 -6.85 -1.14
CA ASN A 184 -20.18 -7.57 -2.39
C ASN A 184 -18.89 -8.24 -2.91
N PHE A 185 -17.74 -7.62 -2.69
CA PHE A 185 -16.44 -8.16 -3.10
C PHE A 185 -16.03 -9.36 -2.23
N LEU A 186 -16.43 -9.34 -0.96
CA LEU A 186 -16.06 -10.34 0.04
C LEU A 186 -17.11 -11.44 0.20
N MET A 187 -18.35 -11.27 -0.28
CA MET A 187 -19.39 -12.31 -0.16
C MET A 187 -19.00 -13.64 -0.83
N ASN A 188 -18.15 -13.60 -1.87
CA ASN A 188 -17.56 -14.80 -2.45
C ASN A 188 -16.45 -15.41 -1.55
N ASN A 189 -16.01 -14.70 -0.50
CA ASN A 189 -14.88 -15.05 0.36
C ASN A 189 -15.34 -15.52 1.77
N TYR A 190 -16.64 -15.58 2.05
CA TYR A 190 -17.16 -16.13 3.32
C TYR A 190 -16.63 -17.54 3.62
N HIS A 191 -16.24 -18.29 2.60
CA HIS A 191 -15.57 -19.57 2.78
C HIS A 191 -14.23 -19.47 3.53
N HIS A 192 -13.49 -18.37 3.37
CA HIS A 192 -12.24 -18.19 4.12
C HIS A 192 -12.49 -17.96 5.61
N CYS A 193 -13.43 -17.07 5.97
CA CYS A 193 -13.76 -16.82 7.37
C CYS A 193 -14.29 -18.08 8.06
N THR A 194 -15.12 -18.90 7.38
CA THR A 194 -15.68 -20.12 7.94
C THR A 194 -14.63 -21.22 8.12
N ILE A 195 -13.67 -21.34 7.21
CA ILE A 195 -12.58 -22.34 7.31
C ILE A 195 -11.64 -22.00 8.48
N TYR A 196 -11.36 -20.72 8.70
CA TYR A 196 -10.43 -20.30 9.76
C TYR A 196 -11.06 -20.15 11.14
N LEU A 197 -12.38 -19.94 11.23
CA LEU A 197 -13.09 -19.90 12.52
C LEU A 197 -13.48 -21.29 13.05
N ASN A 198 -13.39 -22.34 12.23
CA ASN A 198 -13.62 -23.74 12.61
C ASN A 198 -12.30 -24.50 12.90
N LEU A 199 -11.15 -23.82 12.92
CA LEU A 199 -9.85 -24.32 13.37
C LEU A 199 -9.47 -23.69 14.72
#